data_be5bda5bf63ab32d1346aa27c3ed9266
#
_entry.id   be5bda5bf63ab32d1346aa27c3ed9266
#
_cell.length_a   1.000
_cell.length_b   1.000
_cell.length_c   1.000
_cell.angle_alpha   90.00
_cell.angle_beta   90.00
_cell.angle_gamma   90.00
#
_symmetry.space_group_name_H-M   'P 1'
#
loop_
_entity.id
_entity.type
_entity.pdbx_description
1 polymer ?
#
loop_
_entity_poly.entity_id
_entity_poly.type
_entity_poly.pdbx_seq_one_letter_code
_entity_poly.pdbx_strand_id
1 'polypeptide(L)'
;ILVCLVGSEMCIRDSVTSHPDGCEKHILEQINFIKSKPEINMPKRVLVIGSSTGYGLSARISSAFGANASTIGVIYEKPGTSKKTGSAGWYNTAAFHKFAENESLYARTVNGDAFSDQIKDAVVGLIKEDLGQIDLLIYSVASPRRKDPESGIIFNSVLKPIGKSISMLGLNTDKECIQNVELDPATPEEISDTIKVMGGEDWCRWVNKLRDEDLLADAFKTTAFTYIGEKITWDLYWDGTIGAAKKDLDKKVLSIRDSLKDLNGDARVSVLKAVVTQSSSAIPVMPLYLAILFKEMKLQGTNEGCIEQLYRLLVEKIYSDGNNFDVEGRFR
;
A
#
# COMPACT_ATOMS: atom_id res chain seq x y z
N ILE A 1 2.50 0.25 5.14
CA ILE A 1 1.07 0.49 4.90
C ILE A 1 0.43 0.93 6.21
N LEU A 2 0.58 2.15 6.58
CA LEU A 2 -0.12 2.72 7.72
C LEU A 2 -0.28 4.20 7.47
N VAL A 3 -1.40 4.54 6.93
CA VAL A 3 -1.86 5.90 6.69
C VAL A 3 -2.48 6.43 7.97
N CYS A 4 -2.19 7.67 8.27
CA CYS A 4 -2.91 8.56 9.16
C CYS A 4 -4.23 8.00 9.70
N LEU A 5 -4.27 7.51 10.91
CA LEU A 5 -5.46 6.93 11.53
C LEU A 5 -5.81 7.55 12.90
N VAL A 6 -5.31 8.72 13.19
CA VAL A 6 -5.67 9.43 14.42
C VAL A 6 -6.20 10.81 14.06
N GLY A 7 -7.51 10.92 14.06
CA GLY A 7 -8.25 12.18 13.91
C GLY A 7 -8.18 12.80 12.51
N SER A 8 -9.28 13.37 12.06
CA SER A 8 -9.41 14.09 10.78
C SER A 8 -8.42 15.26 10.61
N GLU A 9 -7.83 15.75 11.68
CA GLU A 9 -6.88 16.87 11.65
C GLU A 9 -5.44 16.44 11.32
N MET A 10 -5.04 15.20 11.61
CA MET A 10 -3.67 14.74 11.33
C MET A 10 -3.44 14.34 9.88
N CYS A 11 -4.47 13.93 9.17
CA CYS A 11 -4.37 13.69 7.72
C CYS A 11 -4.27 14.96 6.89
N ILE A 12 -4.65 16.12 7.44
CA ILE A 12 -4.56 17.43 6.79
C ILE A 12 -3.14 18.04 6.93
N ARG A 13 -2.31 17.54 7.81
CA ARG A 13 -0.88 17.86 7.86
C ARG A 13 -0.06 17.01 6.88
N ASP A 14 -0.58 16.85 5.67
CA ASP A 14 0.26 16.53 4.51
C ASP A 14 1.43 17.49 4.54
N SER A 15 2.63 16.96 4.51
CA SER A 15 3.84 17.73 4.69
C SER A 15 3.80 19.03 3.90
N VAL A 16 3.55 20.13 4.61
CA VAL A 16 3.63 21.50 4.06
C VAL A 16 5.05 21.79 3.58
N THR A 17 5.97 20.85 3.76
CA THR A 17 7.42 20.94 3.61
C THR A 17 7.99 19.83 2.73
N SER A 18 7.21 19.24 1.82
CA SER A 18 7.77 18.27 0.86
C SER A 18 8.88 18.90 0.04
N HIS A 19 10.04 18.25 0.00
CA HIS A 19 11.21 18.73 -0.72
C HIS A 19 11.30 18.04 -2.09
N PRO A 20 11.05 18.72 -3.20
CA PRO A 20 10.99 18.08 -4.54
C PRO A 20 12.27 17.33 -4.89
N ASP A 21 13.45 17.97 -4.70
CA ASP A 21 14.75 17.34 -5.00
C ASP A 21 15.04 16.15 -4.08
N GLY A 22 14.58 16.21 -2.81
CA GLY A 22 14.68 15.09 -1.89
C GLY A 22 13.82 13.89 -2.32
N CYS A 23 12.62 14.16 -2.82
CA CYS A 23 11.74 13.14 -3.40
C CYS A 23 12.39 12.53 -4.66
N GLU A 24 12.92 13.35 -5.57
CA GLU A 24 13.61 12.88 -6.77
C GLU A 24 14.81 12.00 -6.42
N LYS A 25 15.65 12.45 -5.48
CA LYS A 25 16.81 11.67 -5.03
C LYS A 25 16.40 10.33 -4.42
N HIS A 26 15.36 10.31 -3.60
CA HIS A 26 14.85 9.09 -3.00
C HIS A 26 14.33 8.09 -4.06
N ILE A 27 13.66 8.57 -5.12
CA ILE A 27 13.25 7.72 -6.25
C ILE A 27 14.46 7.16 -6.97
N LEU A 28 15.46 7.99 -7.25
CA LEU A 28 16.70 7.57 -7.91
C LEU A 28 17.46 6.51 -7.10
N GLU A 29 17.52 6.65 -5.78
CA GLU A 29 18.11 5.64 -4.88
C GLU A 29 17.41 4.29 -5.00
N GLN A 30 16.07 4.27 -5.01
CA GLN A 30 15.30 3.04 -5.19
C GLN A 30 15.51 2.42 -6.58
N ILE A 31 15.54 3.22 -7.63
CA ILE A 31 15.82 2.77 -9.00
C ILE A 31 17.22 2.15 -9.08
N ASN A 32 18.23 2.82 -8.52
CA ASN A 32 19.60 2.32 -8.50
C ASN A 32 19.72 1.00 -7.73
N PHE A 33 18.99 0.87 -6.62
CA PHE A 33 18.92 -0.40 -5.90
C PHE A 33 18.38 -1.51 -6.79
N ILE A 34 17.26 -1.29 -7.46
CA ILE A 34 16.64 -2.30 -8.35
C ILE A 34 17.59 -2.66 -9.49
N LYS A 35 18.21 -1.69 -10.13
CA LYS A 35 19.16 -1.92 -11.22
C LYS A 35 20.45 -2.62 -10.79
N SER A 36 20.79 -2.57 -9.52
CA SER A 36 21.90 -3.35 -8.95
C SER A 36 21.58 -4.82 -8.75
N LYS A 37 20.32 -5.22 -8.93
CA LYS A 37 19.83 -6.59 -8.74
C LYS A 37 19.64 -7.30 -10.08
N PRO A 38 19.58 -8.65 -10.09
CA PRO A 38 19.14 -9.39 -11.27
C PRO A 38 17.77 -8.94 -11.76
N GLU A 39 17.55 -9.02 -13.07
CA GLU A 39 16.25 -8.73 -13.68
C GLU A 39 15.14 -9.59 -13.07
N ILE A 40 13.99 -9.00 -12.83
CA ILE A 40 12.82 -9.70 -12.28
C ILE A 40 12.10 -10.41 -13.45
N ASN A 41 12.10 -11.72 -13.40
CA ASN A 41 11.34 -12.52 -14.37
C ASN A 41 9.86 -12.54 -14.02
N MET A 42 9.10 -11.62 -14.59
CA MET A 42 7.65 -11.48 -14.38
C MET A 42 6.97 -10.96 -15.65
N PRO A 43 5.64 -11.14 -15.79
CA PRO A 43 4.85 -10.52 -16.85
C PRO A 43 4.96 -8.99 -16.86
N LYS A 44 4.65 -8.38 -17.99
CA LYS A 44 5.07 -7.02 -18.33
C LYS A 44 3.99 -5.94 -18.20
N ARG A 45 2.76 -6.26 -17.74
CA ARG A 45 1.64 -5.29 -17.68
C ARG A 45 1.10 -5.23 -16.25
N VAL A 46 1.42 -4.14 -15.55
CA VAL A 46 1.19 -4.02 -14.11
C VAL A 46 0.33 -2.81 -13.78
N LEU A 47 -0.73 -3.04 -13.00
CA LEU A 47 -1.54 -2.01 -12.37
C LEU A 47 -1.23 -1.93 -10.89
N VAL A 48 -0.91 -0.73 -10.39
CA VAL A 48 -0.66 -0.50 -8.96
C VAL A 48 -1.62 0.56 -8.42
N ILE A 49 -2.52 0.15 -7.54
CA ILE A 49 -3.43 1.05 -6.83
C ILE A 49 -2.75 1.53 -5.56
N GLY A 50 -2.60 2.87 -5.39
CA GLY A 50 -1.87 3.46 -4.29
C GLY A 50 -0.35 3.52 -4.53
N SER A 51 0.08 4.05 -5.68
CA SER A 51 1.44 3.97 -6.19
C SER A 51 2.31 5.20 -5.95
N SER A 52 1.91 6.14 -5.09
CA SER A 52 2.61 7.42 -4.90
C SER A 52 3.70 7.39 -3.83
N THR A 53 3.59 6.48 -2.85
CA THR A 53 4.51 6.39 -1.71
C THR A 53 4.65 4.94 -1.22
N GLY A 54 5.63 4.69 -0.35
CA GLY A 54 5.79 3.44 0.38
C GLY A 54 5.84 2.20 -0.51
N TYR A 55 5.12 1.17 -0.10
CA TYR A 55 5.15 -0.13 -0.76
C TYR A 55 4.59 -0.12 -2.19
N GLY A 56 3.50 0.63 -2.43
CA GLY A 56 2.93 0.73 -3.78
C GLY A 56 3.88 1.39 -4.77
N LEU A 57 4.55 2.48 -4.36
CA LEU A 57 5.57 3.12 -5.17
C LEU A 57 6.75 2.19 -5.44
N SER A 58 7.27 1.52 -4.40
CA SER A 58 8.38 0.57 -4.55
C SER A 58 8.01 -0.63 -5.43
N ALA A 59 6.78 -1.11 -5.36
CA ALA A 59 6.26 -2.14 -6.25
C ALA A 59 6.25 -1.67 -7.72
N ARG A 60 5.82 -0.42 -7.96
CA ARG A 60 5.82 0.17 -9.28
C ARG A 60 7.24 0.35 -9.83
N ILE A 61 8.16 0.86 -8.99
CA ILE A 61 9.59 1.00 -9.36
C ILE A 61 10.20 -0.36 -9.68
N SER A 62 9.98 -1.37 -8.83
CA SER A 62 10.49 -2.73 -9.05
C SER A 62 9.96 -3.32 -10.35
N SER A 63 8.69 -3.13 -10.66
CA SER A 63 8.09 -3.63 -11.91
C SER A 63 8.64 -2.90 -13.14
N ALA A 64 8.70 -1.56 -13.11
CA ALA A 64 9.14 -0.77 -14.25
C ALA A 64 10.64 -0.95 -14.53
N PHE A 65 11.50 -0.75 -13.53
CA PHE A 65 12.95 -0.73 -13.70
C PHE A 65 13.62 -2.08 -13.46
N GLY A 66 12.95 -3.01 -12.77
CA GLY A 66 13.48 -4.35 -12.51
C GLY A 66 13.02 -5.40 -13.50
N ALA A 67 11.85 -5.21 -14.11
CA ALA A 67 11.27 -6.14 -15.07
C ALA A 67 11.00 -5.54 -16.45
N ASN A 68 11.31 -4.28 -16.70
CA ASN A 68 10.90 -3.54 -17.91
C ASN A 68 9.39 -3.65 -18.17
N ALA A 69 8.57 -3.62 -17.12
CA ALA A 69 7.14 -3.75 -17.25
C ALA A 69 6.47 -2.41 -17.58
N SER A 70 5.43 -2.45 -18.41
CA SER A 70 4.49 -1.35 -18.60
C SER A 70 3.66 -1.16 -17.34
N THR A 71 3.63 0.05 -16.76
CA THR A 71 2.96 0.29 -15.50
C THR A 71 1.89 1.36 -15.59
N ILE A 72 0.71 1.07 -15.04
CA ILE A 72 -0.32 2.06 -14.72
C ILE A 72 -0.38 2.20 -13.21
N GLY A 73 -0.33 3.43 -12.71
CA GLY A 73 -0.44 3.72 -11.28
C GLY A 73 -1.67 4.55 -10.97
N VAL A 74 -2.37 4.24 -9.88
CA VAL A 74 -3.41 5.10 -9.33
C VAL A 74 -2.88 5.78 -8.08
N ILE A 75 -3.02 7.08 -7.99
CA ILE A 75 -2.59 7.91 -6.86
C ILE A 75 -3.73 8.85 -6.44
N TYR A 76 -3.62 9.44 -5.24
CA TYR A 76 -4.52 10.49 -4.81
C TYR A 76 -3.69 11.60 -4.14
N GLU A 77 -3.13 12.48 -4.97
CA GLU A 77 -2.11 13.44 -4.56
C GLU A 77 -2.47 14.86 -4.98
N LYS A 78 -1.95 15.84 -4.23
CA LYS A 78 -2.19 17.24 -4.50
C LYS A 78 -0.97 17.87 -5.17
N PRO A 79 -1.16 18.55 -6.32
CA PRO A 79 -0.09 19.34 -6.95
C PRO A 79 0.32 20.52 -6.09
N GLY A 80 1.53 21.02 -6.32
CA GLY A 80 1.99 22.27 -5.75
C GLY A 80 1.19 23.47 -6.27
N THR A 81 1.17 24.54 -5.48
CA THR A 81 0.59 25.82 -5.84
C THR A 81 1.63 26.92 -5.69
N SER A 82 1.34 28.15 -6.08
CA SER A 82 2.22 29.29 -5.86
C SER A 82 2.52 29.58 -4.37
N LYS A 83 1.72 29.04 -3.44
CA LYS A 83 1.81 29.29 -2.00
C LYS A 83 2.19 28.07 -1.17
N LYS A 84 2.08 26.87 -1.71
CA LYS A 84 2.31 25.61 -0.98
C LYS A 84 2.98 24.58 -1.90
N THR A 85 3.88 23.81 -1.34
CA THR A 85 4.42 22.62 -2.02
C THR A 85 3.30 21.60 -2.29
N GLY A 86 3.48 20.76 -3.29
CA GLY A 86 2.65 19.57 -3.48
C GLY A 86 2.90 18.54 -2.39
N SER A 87 2.09 17.49 -2.37
CA SER A 87 2.34 16.34 -1.50
C SER A 87 3.61 15.59 -1.94
N ALA A 88 4.25 14.88 -1.02
CA ALA A 88 5.45 14.09 -1.33
C ALA A 88 5.17 13.07 -2.45
N GLY A 89 4.00 12.41 -2.41
CA GLY A 89 3.61 11.46 -3.45
C GLY A 89 3.44 12.08 -4.84
N TRP A 90 3.06 13.36 -4.92
CA TRP A 90 3.04 14.10 -6.18
C TRP A 90 4.44 14.22 -6.77
N TYR A 91 5.43 14.67 -5.98
CA TYR A 91 6.82 14.80 -6.44
C TYR A 91 7.48 13.45 -6.71
N ASN A 92 7.22 12.43 -5.91
CA ASN A 92 7.67 11.07 -6.17
C ASN A 92 7.17 10.56 -7.53
N THR A 93 5.89 10.80 -7.81
CA THR A 93 5.27 10.39 -9.09
C THR A 93 5.89 11.14 -10.26
N ALA A 94 6.10 12.46 -10.13
CA ALA A 94 6.76 13.25 -11.16
C ALA A 94 8.20 12.76 -11.43
N ALA A 95 8.97 12.49 -10.38
CA ALA A 95 10.31 11.93 -10.49
C ALA A 95 10.30 10.53 -11.13
N PHE A 96 9.38 9.67 -10.73
CA PHE A 96 9.21 8.34 -11.34
C PHE A 96 8.98 8.44 -12.85
N HIS A 97 8.07 9.32 -13.30
CA HIS A 97 7.79 9.54 -14.72
C HIS A 97 9.02 10.07 -15.47
N LYS A 98 9.73 11.05 -14.90
CA LYS A 98 10.97 11.58 -15.47
C LYS A 98 11.99 10.47 -15.75
N PHE A 99 12.23 9.58 -14.78
CA PHE A 99 13.18 8.49 -14.95
C PHE A 99 12.65 7.40 -15.89
N ALA A 100 11.36 7.08 -15.85
CA ALA A 100 10.76 6.12 -16.78
C ALA A 100 10.84 6.60 -18.24
N GLU A 101 10.57 7.88 -18.48
CA GLU A 101 10.70 8.50 -19.80
C GLU A 101 12.14 8.46 -20.34
N ASN A 102 13.12 8.77 -19.49
CA ASN A 102 14.54 8.71 -19.84
C ASN A 102 14.98 7.31 -20.29
N GLU A 103 14.29 6.26 -19.82
CA GLU A 103 14.59 4.87 -20.18
C GLU A 103 13.58 4.27 -21.18
N SER A 104 12.72 5.11 -21.76
CA SER A 104 11.68 4.69 -22.70
C SER A 104 10.73 3.62 -22.13
N LEU A 105 10.51 3.62 -20.82
CA LEU A 105 9.57 2.73 -20.14
C LEU A 105 8.15 3.29 -20.22
N TYR A 106 7.18 2.43 -20.57
CA TYR A 106 5.79 2.84 -20.53
C TYR A 106 5.32 3.04 -19.07
N ALA A 107 4.85 4.24 -18.76
CA ALA A 107 4.30 4.59 -17.46
C ALA A 107 3.14 5.58 -17.62
N ARG A 108 1.98 5.26 -17.03
CA ARG A 108 0.82 6.15 -16.95
C ARG A 108 0.34 6.27 -15.51
N THR A 109 -0.24 7.41 -15.18
CA THR A 109 -0.79 7.64 -13.83
C THR A 109 -2.15 8.30 -13.90
N VAL A 110 -3.09 7.74 -13.15
CA VAL A 110 -4.41 8.33 -12.91
C VAL A 110 -4.43 8.90 -11.49
N ASN A 111 -4.73 10.20 -11.36
CA ASN A 111 -4.80 10.86 -10.05
C ASN A 111 -6.24 11.09 -9.65
N GLY A 112 -6.68 10.43 -8.59
CA GLY A 112 -8.02 10.57 -8.03
C GLY A 112 -8.34 9.50 -6.99
N ASP A 113 -9.54 9.57 -6.45
CA ASP A 113 -10.02 8.65 -5.42
C ASP A 113 -10.18 7.22 -5.98
N ALA A 114 -9.28 6.32 -5.58
CA ALA A 114 -9.29 4.92 -6.01
C ALA A 114 -10.58 4.16 -5.66
N PHE A 115 -11.35 4.64 -4.69
CA PHE A 115 -12.64 4.05 -4.32
C PHE A 115 -13.76 4.39 -5.30
N SER A 116 -13.61 5.48 -6.07
CA SER A 116 -14.66 5.96 -6.99
C SER A 116 -14.74 5.12 -8.27
N ASP A 117 -15.96 4.95 -8.78
CA ASP A 117 -16.18 4.29 -10.06
C ASP A 117 -15.59 5.11 -11.22
N GLN A 118 -15.62 6.45 -11.12
CA GLN A 118 -15.00 7.34 -12.12
C GLN A 118 -13.51 7.01 -12.35
N ILE A 119 -12.74 6.78 -11.29
CA ILE A 119 -11.32 6.43 -11.40
C ILE A 119 -11.14 5.02 -11.94
N LYS A 120 -12.00 4.07 -11.52
CA LYS A 120 -11.99 2.71 -12.06
C LYS A 120 -12.27 2.72 -13.57
N ASP A 121 -13.26 3.47 -14.01
CA ASP A 121 -13.60 3.62 -15.44
C ASP A 121 -12.47 4.28 -16.25
N ALA A 122 -11.81 5.30 -15.70
CA ALA A 122 -10.66 5.93 -16.33
C ALA A 122 -9.49 4.95 -16.51
N VAL A 123 -9.22 4.11 -15.50
CA VAL A 123 -8.18 3.07 -15.58
C VAL A 123 -8.55 1.98 -16.57
N VAL A 124 -9.81 1.55 -16.59
CA VAL A 124 -10.34 0.59 -17.61
C VAL A 124 -10.12 1.12 -19.02
N GLY A 125 -10.49 2.38 -19.27
CA GLY A 125 -10.25 3.02 -20.58
C GLY A 125 -8.78 3.01 -20.98
N LEU A 126 -7.91 3.39 -20.04
CA LEU A 126 -6.47 3.43 -20.28
C LEU A 126 -5.86 2.05 -20.55
N ILE A 127 -6.30 1.01 -19.82
CA ILE A 127 -5.84 -0.37 -20.09
C ILE A 127 -6.29 -0.83 -21.46
N LYS A 128 -7.54 -0.58 -21.87
CA LYS A 128 -8.06 -0.95 -23.18
C LYS A 128 -7.28 -0.27 -24.32
N GLU A 129 -6.96 1.01 -24.14
CA GLU A 129 -6.26 1.81 -25.14
C GLU A 129 -4.79 1.36 -25.29
N ASP A 130 -4.07 1.19 -24.18
CA ASP A 130 -2.62 1.10 -24.20
C ASP A 130 -2.07 -0.34 -23.99
N LEU A 131 -2.75 -1.18 -23.20
CA LEU A 131 -2.21 -2.48 -22.77
C LEU A 131 -3.04 -3.70 -23.21
N GLY A 132 -4.31 -3.50 -23.54
CA GLY A 132 -5.29 -4.56 -23.80
C GLY A 132 -5.71 -5.29 -22.52
N GLN A 133 -4.78 -5.87 -21.81
CA GLN A 133 -4.99 -6.61 -20.55
C GLN A 133 -3.87 -6.32 -19.56
N ILE A 134 -4.05 -6.70 -18.30
CA ILE A 134 -3.01 -6.65 -17.25
C ILE A 134 -2.71 -8.05 -16.71
N ASP A 135 -1.47 -8.24 -16.27
CA ASP A 135 -0.95 -9.50 -15.73
C ASP A 135 -0.88 -9.49 -14.20
N LEU A 136 -0.70 -8.30 -13.61
CA LEU A 136 -0.56 -8.12 -12.16
C LEU A 136 -1.30 -6.89 -11.68
N LEU A 137 -2.12 -7.07 -10.64
CA LEU A 137 -2.70 -5.98 -9.85
C LEU A 137 -2.09 -5.97 -8.45
N ILE A 138 -1.49 -4.86 -8.06
CA ILE A 138 -1.05 -4.63 -6.68
C ILE A 138 -1.99 -3.62 -6.03
N TYR A 139 -2.68 -4.05 -4.95
CA TYR A 139 -3.59 -3.22 -4.19
C TYR A 139 -2.91 -2.73 -2.90
N SER A 140 -2.48 -1.46 -2.90
CA SER A 140 -1.72 -0.83 -1.81
C SER A 140 -2.43 0.43 -1.32
N VAL A 141 -3.71 0.33 -1.02
CA VAL A 141 -4.51 1.45 -0.53
C VAL A 141 -4.61 1.41 0.99
N ALA A 142 -4.36 2.55 1.60
CA ALA A 142 -4.69 2.82 2.99
C ALA A 142 -5.22 4.26 3.07
N SER A 143 -6.38 4.45 3.69
CA SER A 143 -7.05 5.75 3.73
C SER A 143 -7.69 5.98 5.10
N PRO A 144 -7.78 7.25 5.54
CA PRO A 144 -8.53 7.58 6.75
C PRO A 144 -10.04 7.50 6.52
N ARG A 145 -10.49 7.57 5.27
CA ARG A 145 -11.92 7.54 4.92
C ARG A 145 -12.15 6.99 3.53
N ARG A 146 -13.36 6.48 3.31
CA ARG A 146 -13.87 6.06 2.01
C ARG A 146 -15.28 6.59 1.84
N LYS A 147 -15.56 7.21 0.69
CA LYS A 147 -16.92 7.44 0.25
C LYS A 147 -17.37 6.23 -0.56
N ASP A 148 -18.43 5.58 -0.10
CA ASP A 148 -19.02 4.46 -0.84
C ASP A 148 -19.66 4.98 -2.14
N PRO A 149 -19.28 4.45 -3.32
CA PRO A 149 -19.76 4.97 -4.59
C PRO A 149 -21.23 4.65 -4.86
N GLU A 150 -21.81 3.64 -4.23
CA GLU A 150 -23.21 3.25 -4.43
C GLU A 150 -24.15 4.03 -3.52
N SER A 151 -23.85 4.06 -2.22
CA SER A 151 -24.71 4.70 -1.21
C SER A 151 -24.36 6.17 -0.97
N GLY A 152 -23.15 6.62 -1.34
CA GLY A 152 -22.64 7.94 -1.01
C GLY A 152 -22.23 8.12 0.45
N ILE A 153 -22.37 7.10 1.30
CA ILE A 153 -22.01 7.13 2.72
C ILE A 153 -20.50 7.27 2.86
N ILE A 154 -20.08 8.07 3.84
CA ILE A 154 -18.66 8.23 4.16
C ILE A 154 -18.35 7.38 5.39
N PHE A 155 -17.47 6.40 5.22
CA PHE A 155 -16.91 5.59 6.29
C PHE A 155 -15.56 6.17 6.73
N ASN A 156 -15.29 6.16 8.05
CA ASN A 156 -14.04 6.63 8.61
C ASN A 156 -13.31 5.50 9.30
N SER A 157 -12.02 5.34 9.00
CA SER A 157 -11.18 4.36 9.70
C SER A 157 -10.55 4.98 10.94
N VAL A 158 -10.42 4.18 11.99
CA VAL A 158 -9.76 4.55 13.23
C VAL A 158 -8.73 3.51 13.63
N LEU A 159 -7.73 3.92 14.40
CA LEU A 159 -6.78 3.00 15.03
C LEU A 159 -7.06 2.97 16.54
N LYS A 160 -7.83 1.98 16.95
CA LYS A 160 -8.23 1.78 18.34
C LYS A 160 -8.19 0.29 18.71
N PRO A 161 -7.95 -0.02 19.99
CA PRO A 161 -8.11 -1.37 20.50
C PRO A 161 -9.58 -1.80 20.43
N ILE A 162 -9.85 -3.10 20.48
CA ILE A 162 -11.19 -3.66 20.57
C ILE A 162 -11.40 -4.26 21.96
N GLY A 163 -12.54 -3.93 22.59
CA GLY A 163 -13.02 -4.53 23.83
C GLY A 163 -12.50 -3.91 25.13
N LYS A 164 -11.29 -3.38 25.17
CA LYS A 164 -10.70 -2.76 26.38
C LYS A 164 -9.85 -1.54 26.04
N SER A 165 -9.76 -0.57 26.95
CA SER A 165 -8.78 0.52 26.85
C SER A 165 -7.37 -0.02 27.00
N ILE A 166 -6.42 0.61 26.34
CA ILE A 166 -4.99 0.33 26.48
C ILE A 166 -4.24 1.58 26.92
N SER A 167 -3.18 1.39 27.70
CA SER A 167 -2.22 2.43 28.08
C SER A 167 -0.81 1.92 27.76
N MET A 168 -0.09 2.65 26.92
CA MET A 168 1.24 2.24 26.43
C MET A 168 2.16 3.44 26.31
N LEU A 169 3.47 3.19 26.37
CA LEU A 169 4.47 4.22 26.09
C LEU A 169 4.57 4.45 24.57
N GLY A 170 4.58 5.70 24.19
CA GLY A 170 4.79 6.15 22.81
C GLY A 170 5.87 7.22 22.71
N LEU A 171 6.38 7.43 21.50
CA LEU A 171 7.29 8.52 21.18
C LEU A 171 6.51 9.64 20.49
N ASN A 172 6.51 10.82 21.10
CA ASN A 172 6.09 12.03 20.43
C ASN A 172 7.25 12.52 19.55
N THR A 173 7.13 12.34 18.25
CA THR A 173 8.18 12.68 17.28
C THR A 173 8.40 14.18 17.12
N ASP A 174 7.36 14.99 17.39
CA ASP A 174 7.47 16.46 17.27
C ASP A 174 8.18 17.07 18.48
N LYS A 175 7.97 16.48 19.66
CA LYS A 175 8.55 16.93 20.94
C LYS A 175 9.79 16.14 21.35
N GLU A 176 10.14 15.10 20.60
CA GLU A 176 11.24 14.17 20.88
C GLU A 176 11.23 13.61 22.32
N CYS A 177 10.03 13.32 22.84
CA CYS A 177 9.87 12.83 24.20
C CYS A 177 8.97 11.58 24.28
N ILE A 178 9.25 10.75 25.27
CA ILE A 178 8.40 9.61 25.60
C ILE A 178 7.19 10.12 26.39
N GLN A 179 6.00 9.65 26.01
CA GLN A 179 4.75 9.99 26.66
C GLN A 179 3.89 8.73 26.86
N ASN A 180 3.01 8.76 27.86
CA ASN A 180 1.96 7.74 27.97
C ASN A 180 0.85 8.04 26.96
N VAL A 181 0.40 7.00 26.26
CA VAL A 181 -0.69 7.07 25.29
C VAL A 181 -1.82 6.19 25.80
N GLU A 182 -2.97 6.80 26.04
CA GLU A 182 -4.19 6.10 26.44
C GLU A 182 -5.17 6.09 25.26
N LEU A 183 -5.73 4.94 24.96
CA LEU A 183 -6.67 4.75 23.87
C LEU A 183 -7.90 4.00 24.38
N ASP A 184 -9.06 4.60 24.19
CA ASP A 184 -10.34 3.96 24.46
C ASP A 184 -10.66 2.90 23.41
N PRO A 185 -11.46 1.87 23.77
CA PRO A 185 -11.87 0.85 22.83
C PRO A 185 -12.76 1.44 21.73
N ALA A 186 -12.66 0.84 20.55
CA ALA A 186 -13.49 1.20 19.42
C ALA A 186 -14.95 0.80 19.64
N THR A 187 -15.87 1.62 19.16
CA THR A 187 -17.28 1.25 19.07
C THR A 187 -17.52 0.22 17.98
N PRO A 188 -18.63 -0.53 17.98
CA PRO A 188 -18.98 -1.44 16.88
C PRO A 188 -19.06 -0.75 15.50
N GLU A 189 -19.51 0.51 15.46
CA GLU A 189 -19.56 1.33 14.25
C GLU A 189 -18.15 1.66 13.75
N GLU A 190 -17.25 2.13 14.61
CA GLU A 190 -15.85 2.41 14.27
C GLU A 190 -15.13 1.15 13.74
N ILE A 191 -15.43 -0.03 14.28
CA ILE A 191 -14.87 -1.30 13.80
C ILE A 191 -15.40 -1.58 12.38
N SER A 192 -16.73 -1.49 12.18
CA SER A 192 -17.38 -1.73 10.90
C SER A 192 -16.87 -0.76 9.82
N ASP A 193 -16.82 0.52 10.15
CA ASP A 193 -16.33 1.57 9.25
C ASP A 193 -14.88 1.33 8.85
N THR A 194 -14.02 0.98 9.82
CA THR A 194 -12.61 0.67 9.54
C THR A 194 -12.47 -0.51 8.59
N ILE A 195 -13.30 -1.55 8.73
CA ILE A 195 -13.36 -2.68 7.79
C ILE A 195 -13.80 -2.21 6.41
N LYS A 196 -14.81 -1.34 6.32
CA LYS A 196 -15.29 -0.77 5.04
C LYS A 196 -14.21 0.03 4.31
N VAL A 197 -13.37 0.76 5.05
CA VAL A 197 -12.29 1.59 4.46
C VAL A 197 -11.06 0.76 4.12
N MET A 198 -10.62 -0.12 5.02
CA MET A 198 -9.30 -0.76 5.00
C MET A 198 -9.32 -2.26 4.74
N GLY A 199 -10.51 -2.86 4.64
CA GLY A 199 -10.69 -4.27 4.34
C GLY A 199 -10.61 -4.59 2.84
N GLY A 200 -11.05 -5.78 2.46
CA GLY A 200 -10.88 -6.32 1.11
C GLY A 200 -11.98 -5.98 0.12
N GLU A 201 -13.04 -5.28 0.52
CA GLU A 201 -14.19 -5.02 -0.34
C GLU A 201 -13.80 -4.25 -1.61
N ASP A 202 -13.04 -3.15 -1.50
CA ASP A 202 -12.66 -2.38 -2.68
C ASP A 202 -11.63 -3.10 -3.56
N TRP A 203 -10.76 -3.92 -2.97
CA TRP A 203 -9.91 -4.82 -3.75
C TRP A 203 -10.74 -5.78 -4.61
N CYS A 204 -11.79 -6.39 -4.05
CA CYS A 204 -12.74 -7.19 -4.82
C CYS A 204 -13.41 -6.36 -5.94
N ARG A 205 -13.84 -5.12 -5.66
CA ARG A 205 -14.46 -4.23 -6.66
C ARG A 205 -13.51 -3.95 -7.84
N TRP A 206 -12.22 -3.72 -7.57
CA TRP A 206 -11.21 -3.55 -8.62
C TRP A 206 -11.06 -4.81 -9.47
N VAL A 207 -10.91 -5.98 -8.85
CA VAL A 207 -10.75 -7.25 -9.59
C VAL A 207 -12.01 -7.56 -10.41
N ASN A 208 -13.20 -7.43 -9.82
CA ASN A 208 -14.46 -7.67 -10.52
C ASN A 208 -14.62 -6.70 -11.71
N LYS A 209 -14.38 -5.39 -11.52
CA LYS A 209 -14.46 -4.40 -12.59
C LYS A 209 -13.56 -4.74 -13.77
N LEU A 210 -12.31 -5.11 -13.50
CA LEU A 210 -11.35 -5.49 -14.55
C LEU A 210 -11.74 -6.80 -15.23
N ARG A 211 -12.29 -7.76 -14.50
CA ARG A 211 -12.79 -9.02 -15.03
C ARG A 211 -14.01 -8.82 -15.92
N ASP A 212 -15.00 -8.06 -15.46
CA ASP A 212 -16.23 -7.79 -16.20
C ASP A 212 -15.96 -7.07 -17.54
N GLU A 213 -14.83 -6.37 -17.63
CA GLU A 213 -14.36 -5.67 -18.84
C GLU A 213 -13.37 -6.49 -19.68
N ASP A 214 -13.13 -7.77 -19.32
CA ASP A 214 -12.21 -8.71 -19.99
C ASP A 214 -10.74 -8.20 -20.06
N LEU A 215 -10.28 -7.56 -18.97
CA LEU A 215 -8.96 -6.94 -18.88
C LEU A 215 -7.94 -7.75 -18.08
N LEU A 216 -8.29 -8.94 -17.60
CA LEU A 216 -7.37 -9.82 -16.89
C LEU A 216 -6.75 -10.83 -17.86
N ALA A 217 -5.43 -10.91 -17.89
CA ALA A 217 -4.70 -11.89 -18.70
C ALA A 217 -4.82 -13.31 -18.12
N ASP A 218 -4.50 -14.31 -18.95
CA ASP A 218 -4.28 -15.68 -18.46
C ASP A 218 -3.15 -15.68 -17.40
N ALA A 219 -3.28 -16.51 -16.38
CA ALA A 219 -2.40 -16.56 -15.21
C ALA A 219 -2.27 -15.22 -14.44
N PHE A 220 -3.28 -14.34 -14.53
CA PHE A 220 -3.34 -13.08 -13.79
C PHE A 220 -3.10 -13.27 -12.31
N LYS A 221 -2.30 -12.39 -11.71
CA LYS A 221 -2.04 -12.39 -10.26
C LYS A 221 -2.45 -11.08 -9.61
N THR A 222 -2.89 -11.17 -8.35
CA THR A 222 -3.15 -9.97 -7.55
C THR A 222 -2.74 -10.16 -6.10
N THR A 223 -2.27 -9.08 -5.50
CA THR A 223 -1.92 -9.05 -4.07
C THR A 223 -2.35 -7.77 -3.40
N ALA A 224 -2.78 -7.90 -2.14
CA ALA A 224 -2.96 -6.78 -1.22
C ALA A 224 -2.00 -6.94 -0.04
N PHE A 225 -1.62 -5.82 0.56
CA PHE A 225 -0.59 -5.81 1.60
C PHE A 225 -1.19 -5.80 3.00
N THR A 226 -0.58 -6.57 3.89
CA THR A 226 -0.90 -6.60 5.32
C THR A 226 0.36 -6.51 6.17
N TYR A 227 0.16 -6.25 7.45
CA TYR A 227 1.15 -6.32 8.51
C TYR A 227 0.52 -7.04 9.71
N ILE A 228 1.22 -7.98 10.31
CA ILE A 228 0.76 -8.71 11.49
C ILE A 228 1.48 -8.21 12.74
N GLY A 229 2.78 -8.02 12.66
CA GLY A 229 3.64 -7.58 13.76
C GLY A 229 3.88 -8.64 14.82
N GLU A 230 4.58 -8.24 15.87
CA GLU A 230 4.84 -9.05 17.05
C GLU A 230 3.76 -8.84 18.12
N LYS A 231 3.59 -9.81 19.01
CA LYS A 231 2.55 -9.82 20.06
C LYS A 231 2.51 -8.55 20.91
N ILE A 232 3.66 -7.91 21.13
CA ILE A 232 3.73 -6.64 21.87
C ILE A 232 2.92 -5.51 21.22
N THR A 233 2.64 -5.59 19.93
CA THR A 233 1.85 -4.59 19.18
C THR A 233 0.40 -5.03 18.95
N TRP A 234 0.03 -6.25 19.32
CA TRP A 234 -1.25 -6.84 18.91
C TRP A 234 -2.45 -6.16 19.54
N ASP A 235 -2.40 -5.76 20.79
CA ASP A 235 -3.51 -5.08 21.48
C ASP A 235 -3.98 -3.83 20.72
N LEU A 236 -3.06 -3.11 20.08
CA LEU A 236 -3.36 -1.94 19.25
C LEU A 236 -3.60 -2.29 17.77
N TYR A 237 -2.81 -3.23 17.24
CA TYR A 237 -2.77 -3.46 15.79
C TYR A 237 -3.58 -4.70 15.37
N TRP A 238 -3.07 -5.92 15.63
CA TRP A 238 -3.67 -7.16 15.13
C TRP A 238 -5.02 -7.50 15.76
N ASP A 239 -5.20 -7.19 17.05
CA ASP A 239 -6.44 -7.35 17.78
C ASP A 239 -7.24 -6.03 17.88
N GLY A 240 -6.79 -4.98 17.22
CA GLY A 240 -7.48 -3.72 17.06
C GLY A 240 -8.29 -3.62 15.76
N THR A 241 -8.81 -2.41 15.50
CA THR A 241 -9.67 -2.11 14.34
C THR A 241 -8.98 -2.38 13.00
N ILE A 242 -7.69 -2.06 12.89
CA ILE A 242 -6.91 -2.34 11.68
C ILE A 242 -6.73 -3.84 11.46
N GLY A 243 -6.46 -4.60 12.53
CA GLY A 243 -6.38 -6.05 12.45
C GLY A 243 -7.70 -6.68 11.99
N ALA A 244 -8.84 -6.16 12.46
CA ALA A 244 -10.15 -6.58 11.96
C ALA A 244 -10.28 -6.36 10.44
N ALA A 245 -9.87 -5.19 9.94
CA ALA A 245 -9.85 -4.90 8.50
C ALA A 245 -8.86 -5.81 7.74
N LYS A 246 -7.70 -6.13 8.31
CA LYS A 246 -6.73 -7.04 7.69
C LYS A 246 -7.21 -8.50 7.67
N LYS A 247 -7.90 -8.94 8.70
CA LYS A 247 -8.59 -10.23 8.72
C LYS A 247 -9.73 -10.31 7.68
N ASP A 248 -10.34 -9.17 7.30
CA ASP A 248 -11.29 -9.11 6.19
C ASP A 248 -10.59 -9.29 4.83
N LEU A 249 -9.38 -8.74 4.63
CA LEU A 249 -8.56 -9.04 3.44
C LEU A 249 -8.33 -10.56 3.29
N ASP A 250 -7.98 -11.25 4.38
CA ASP A 250 -7.76 -12.71 4.38
C ASP A 250 -9.03 -13.50 4.02
N LYS A 251 -10.22 -12.98 4.34
CA LYS A 251 -11.49 -13.57 3.92
C LYS A 251 -11.81 -13.27 2.46
N LYS A 252 -11.65 -12.03 2.04
CA LYS A 252 -11.99 -11.59 0.68
C LYS A 252 -11.07 -12.18 -0.39
N VAL A 253 -9.80 -12.42 -0.08
CA VAL A 253 -8.87 -13.06 -1.01
C VAL A 253 -9.36 -14.43 -1.50
N LEU A 254 -10.11 -15.17 -0.68
CA LEU A 254 -10.66 -16.48 -1.07
C LEU A 254 -11.67 -16.36 -2.20
N SER A 255 -12.58 -15.38 -2.12
CA SER A 255 -13.55 -15.11 -3.18
C SER A 255 -12.90 -14.58 -4.47
N ILE A 256 -11.87 -13.71 -4.33
CA ILE A 256 -11.08 -13.24 -5.48
C ILE A 256 -10.40 -14.44 -6.16
N ARG A 257 -9.72 -15.29 -5.40
CA ARG A 257 -9.04 -16.48 -5.95
C ARG A 257 -10.01 -17.42 -6.65
N ASP A 258 -11.18 -17.62 -6.06
CA ASP A 258 -12.22 -18.46 -6.67
C ASP A 258 -12.69 -17.89 -8.01
N SER A 259 -12.88 -16.58 -8.09
CA SER A 259 -13.26 -15.90 -9.33
C SER A 259 -12.19 -15.93 -10.43
N LEU A 260 -10.94 -16.23 -10.12
CA LEU A 260 -9.82 -16.24 -11.08
C LEU A 260 -9.45 -17.63 -11.59
N LYS A 261 -10.16 -18.70 -11.17
CA LYS A 261 -9.82 -20.08 -11.50
C LYS A 261 -9.83 -20.37 -13.00
N ASP A 262 -10.79 -19.83 -13.71
CA ASP A 262 -10.94 -19.99 -15.18
C ASP A 262 -9.85 -19.29 -15.98
N LEU A 263 -9.15 -18.34 -15.38
CA LEU A 263 -7.98 -17.64 -15.94
C LEU A 263 -6.64 -18.23 -15.45
N ASN A 264 -6.64 -19.38 -14.77
CA ASN A 264 -5.44 -19.91 -14.08
C ASN A 264 -4.78 -18.88 -13.16
N GLY A 265 -5.55 -17.89 -12.68
CA GLY A 265 -5.07 -16.78 -11.89
C GLY A 265 -4.93 -17.10 -10.41
N ASP A 266 -4.26 -16.23 -9.66
CA ASP A 266 -4.10 -16.36 -8.21
C ASP A 266 -4.21 -15.01 -7.50
N ALA A 267 -4.72 -15.04 -6.27
CA ALA A 267 -4.81 -13.89 -5.38
C ALA A 267 -4.23 -14.25 -4.01
N ARG A 268 -3.36 -13.38 -3.47
CA ARG A 268 -2.72 -13.60 -2.17
C ARG A 268 -2.65 -12.31 -1.37
N VAL A 269 -2.74 -12.44 -0.06
CA VAL A 269 -2.34 -11.37 0.86
C VAL A 269 -0.84 -11.49 1.12
N SER A 270 -0.11 -10.40 1.02
CA SER A 270 1.34 -10.35 1.32
C SER A 270 1.58 -9.71 2.66
N VAL A 271 2.21 -10.44 3.58
CA VAL A 271 2.63 -9.93 4.88
C VAL A 271 3.98 -9.24 4.73
N LEU A 272 4.01 -7.93 4.98
CA LEU A 272 5.22 -7.12 4.85
C LEU A 272 5.78 -6.78 6.24
N LYS A 273 7.08 -6.51 6.33
CA LYS A 273 7.72 -6.02 7.55
C LYS A 273 7.25 -4.58 7.82
N ALA A 274 7.30 -4.15 9.07
CA ALA A 274 7.08 -2.75 9.40
C ALA A 274 8.16 -1.86 8.78
N VAL A 275 7.76 -0.67 8.34
CA VAL A 275 8.65 0.37 7.84
C VAL A 275 8.31 1.72 8.47
N VAL A 276 9.31 2.57 8.63
CA VAL A 276 9.08 3.96 9.04
C VAL A 276 8.75 4.77 7.79
N THR A 277 7.52 5.25 7.73
CA THR A 277 7.05 6.19 6.74
C THR A 277 6.43 7.38 7.46
N GLN A 278 6.18 8.47 6.75
CA GLN A 278 5.43 9.60 7.30
C GLN A 278 4.09 9.16 7.92
N SER A 279 3.43 8.20 7.30
CA SER A 279 2.16 7.66 7.78
C SER A 279 2.31 6.85 9.08
N SER A 280 3.41 6.11 9.27
CA SER A 280 3.63 5.31 10.48
C SER A 280 3.99 6.15 11.70
N SER A 281 4.50 7.36 11.52
CA SER A 281 4.78 8.29 12.64
C SER A 281 3.52 8.74 13.38
N ALA A 282 2.37 8.70 12.70
CA ALA A 282 1.08 9.07 13.28
C ALA A 282 0.42 7.96 14.13
N ILE A 283 0.98 6.74 14.13
CA ILE A 283 0.39 5.62 14.87
C ILE A 283 0.87 5.68 16.31
N PRO A 284 -0.02 5.74 17.29
CA PRO A 284 0.37 5.70 18.69
C PRO A 284 1.29 4.51 18.99
N VAL A 285 2.25 4.67 19.85
CA VAL A 285 3.18 3.59 20.30
C VAL A 285 4.18 3.11 19.23
N MET A 286 3.75 2.92 17.99
CA MET A 286 4.58 2.37 16.92
C MET A 286 5.91 3.11 16.68
N PRO A 287 5.99 4.45 16.72
CA PRO A 287 7.27 5.14 16.55
C PRO A 287 8.34 4.72 17.56
N LEU A 288 7.96 4.54 18.84
CA LEU A 288 8.91 4.09 19.86
C LEU A 288 9.39 2.66 19.59
N TYR A 289 8.45 1.75 19.34
CA TYR A 289 8.76 0.35 19.01
C TYR A 289 9.66 0.25 17.78
N LEU A 290 9.31 0.96 16.71
CA LEU A 290 10.08 0.92 15.46
C LEU A 290 11.46 1.56 15.60
N ALA A 291 11.61 2.64 16.38
CA ALA A 291 12.90 3.28 16.61
C ALA A 291 13.89 2.31 17.28
N ILE A 292 13.41 1.55 18.26
CA ILE A 292 14.22 0.54 18.97
C ILE A 292 14.53 -0.64 18.04
N LEU A 293 13.51 -1.19 17.39
CA LEU A 293 13.64 -2.35 16.49
C LEU A 293 14.61 -2.07 15.35
N PHE A 294 14.47 -0.93 14.67
CA PHE A 294 15.33 -0.60 13.53
C PHE A 294 16.76 -0.29 13.91
N LYS A 295 16.99 0.23 15.11
CA LYS A 295 18.36 0.34 15.63
C LYS A 295 19.03 -1.03 15.66
N GLU A 296 18.37 -2.04 16.23
CA GLU A 296 18.89 -3.39 16.30
C GLU A 296 19.02 -4.04 14.92
N MET A 297 18.01 -3.90 14.06
CA MET A 297 18.05 -4.44 12.70
C MET A 297 19.17 -3.85 11.86
N LYS A 298 19.46 -2.54 12.01
CA LYS A 298 20.59 -1.88 11.33
C LYS A 298 21.92 -2.39 11.83
N LEU A 299 22.08 -2.60 13.14
CA LEU A 299 23.29 -3.17 13.73
C LEU A 299 23.54 -4.60 13.22
N GLN A 300 22.48 -5.37 12.99
CA GLN A 300 22.54 -6.74 12.51
C GLN A 300 22.56 -6.86 10.98
N GLY A 301 22.46 -5.76 10.25
CA GLY A 301 22.38 -5.75 8.78
C GLY A 301 21.11 -6.40 8.20
N THR A 302 20.04 -6.50 8.99
CA THR A 302 18.76 -7.14 8.61
C THR A 302 17.64 -6.14 8.28
N ASN A 303 17.96 -4.84 8.30
CA ASN A 303 17.00 -3.77 8.00
C ASN A 303 16.68 -3.75 6.50
N GLU A 304 15.39 -3.71 6.19
CA GLU A 304 14.88 -3.59 4.82
C GLU A 304 13.88 -2.43 4.75
N GLY A 305 14.01 -1.57 3.75
CA GLY A 305 12.99 -0.61 3.37
C GLY A 305 11.91 -1.22 2.47
N CYS A 306 11.08 -0.35 1.88
CA CYS A 306 10.02 -0.81 0.99
C CYS A 306 10.58 -1.49 -0.27
N ILE A 307 11.63 -0.93 -0.84
CA ILE A 307 12.15 -1.38 -2.13
C ILE A 307 12.77 -2.78 -2.06
N GLU A 308 13.53 -3.06 -1.00
CA GLU A 308 14.15 -4.37 -0.76
C GLU A 308 13.07 -5.44 -0.56
N GLN A 309 12.05 -5.12 0.23
CA GLN A 309 10.95 -6.03 0.50
C GLN A 309 10.14 -6.33 -0.76
N LEU A 310 9.87 -5.33 -1.59
CA LEU A 310 9.09 -5.50 -2.82
C LEU A 310 9.89 -6.27 -3.89
N TYR A 311 11.20 -6.02 -4.03
CA TYR A 311 12.04 -6.83 -4.90
C TYR A 311 11.96 -8.32 -4.49
N ARG A 312 12.20 -8.61 -3.21
CA ARG A 312 12.14 -9.98 -2.67
C ARG A 312 10.74 -10.61 -2.82
N LEU A 313 9.67 -9.84 -2.59
CA LEU A 313 8.30 -10.32 -2.76
C LEU A 313 8.02 -10.75 -4.21
N LEU A 314 8.44 -9.96 -5.19
CA LEU A 314 8.25 -10.28 -6.60
C LEU A 314 9.05 -11.50 -7.02
N VAL A 315 10.34 -11.56 -6.62
CA VAL A 315 11.26 -12.62 -7.05
C VAL A 315 11.02 -13.94 -6.31
N GLU A 316 10.88 -13.88 -5.00
CA GLU A 316 10.89 -15.09 -4.15
C GLU A 316 9.50 -15.62 -3.81
N LYS A 317 8.44 -14.81 -4.02
CA LYS A 317 7.08 -15.18 -3.61
C LYS A 317 6.09 -15.18 -4.77
N ILE A 318 5.83 -14.05 -5.42
CA ILE A 318 4.77 -13.93 -6.42
C ILE A 318 5.13 -14.70 -7.69
N TYR A 319 6.38 -14.66 -8.12
CA TYR A 319 6.86 -15.27 -9.37
C TYR A 319 7.95 -16.34 -9.15
N SER A 320 7.99 -16.93 -7.96
CA SER A 320 8.85 -18.09 -7.68
C SER A 320 8.12 -19.40 -7.97
N ASP A 321 8.89 -20.45 -8.28
CA ASP A 321 8.37 -21.81 -8.53
C ASP A 321 7.97 -22.57 -7.25
N GLY A 322 8.09 -21.95 -6.07
CA GLY A 322 7.85 -22.58 -4.77
C GLY A 322 6.51 -22.19 -4.12
N ASN A 323 5.88 -23.12 -3.41
CA ASN A 323 4.73 -22.87 -2.54
C ASN A 323 5.22 -22.22 -1.22
N ASN A 324 5.49 -20.91 -1.25
CA ASN A 324 6.02 -20.14 -0.13
C ASN A 324 4.91 -19.41 0.66
N PHE A 325 3.91 -20.16 1.11
CA PHE A 325 2.76 -19.60 1.85
C PHE A 325 2.82 -19.98 3.32
N ASP A 326 2.24 -19.13 4.17
CA ASP A 326 1.91 -19.53 5.54
C ASP A 326 0.64 -20.43 5.58
N VAL A 327 0.25 -20.84 6.79
CA VAL A 327 -0.91 -21.74 6.98
C VAL A 327 -2.24 -21.13 6.53
N GLU A 328 -2.32 -19.81 6.44
CA GLU A 328 -3.49 -19.07 5.92
C GLU A 328 -3.38 -18.79 4.41
N GLY A 329 -2.31 -19.25 3.77
CA GLY A 329 -2.09 -19.08 2.34
C GLY A 329 -1.61 -17.69 1.93
N ARG A 330 -0.98 -16.93 2.84
CA ARG A 330 -0.39 -15.60 2.60
C ARG A 330 1.10 -15.73 2.24
N PHE A 331 1.60 -14.82 1.42
CA PHE A 331 3.05 -14.64 1.26
C PHE A 331 3.66 -14.04 2.55
N ARG A 332 4.73 -14.63 3.04
CA ARG A 332 5.38 -14.19 4.29
C ARG A 332 6.91 -14.24 4.21
#